data_f034c9575eef4de4d7249ed7170ab123
#
_entry.id   f034c9575eef4de4d7249ed7170ab123
#
_cell.length_a   1.000
_cell.length_b   1.000
_cell.length_c   1.000
_cell.angle_alpha   90.00
_cell.angle_beta   90.00
_cell.angle_gamma   90.00
#
_symmetry.space_group_name_H-M   'P 1'
#
loop_
_entity.id
_entity.type
_entity.pdbx_description
1 polymer ?
#
loop_
_entity_poly.entity_id
_entity_poly.type
_entity_poly.pdbx_seq_one_letter_code
_entity_poly.pdbx_strand_id
1 'polypeptide(L)'
;MIGWYVHHHGHGHLRRMTAVVPHLDDDVVVFSSLPRPQRLPRSRTSDVEWIELEADTPPHGEPADPTAGGHLHWVPTNVPGHRRRMVRIAEAAPRLSGMVVDVSAEVVLLSRLLGVPVTVVAQAGERTDAAHRQAYALADALLVPLPASQAADDEVWARALPHTVRHAAKTTFVGGISASAPTDGSTEAAGGSTEATGGSTTPTDDSTEAGEGRRFLLLGSRGGTSLGTSPFERLRETSRHDWSAIGLDAQSWTSDVHVALKSSALVLSNAGLGAIADIMAARSPAIFVPQVRPFDEQVANGLLLQALGFPVRDRLEIGEAFDAEVDAVSRCDFPWEAWQTEGAPGRAAEVIHRVCASAGGLTHVV
;
A
#
# COMPACT_ATOMS: atom_id res chain seq x y z
N MET A 1 17.31 -8.63 13.91
CA MET A 1 15.89 -8.20 13.99
C MET A 1 15.69 -6.95 13.15
N ILE A 2 14.63 -6.89 12.35
CA ILE A 2 14.29 -5.74 11.52
C ILE A 2 13.19 -4.92 12.19
N GLY A 3 13.40 -3.60 12.34
CA GLY A 3 12.37 -2.67 12.75
C GLY A 3 11.52 -2.26 11.55
N TRP A 4 10.20 -2.12 11.71
CA TRP A 4 9.31 -1.59 10.68
C TRP A 4 8.40 -0.51 11.26
N TYR A 5 8.58 0.73 10.82
CA TYR A 5 7.69 1.83 11.20
C TYR A 5 6.51 1.88 10.21
N VAL A 6 5.30 1.67 10.73
CA VAL A 6 4.04 1.73 9.98
C VAL A 6 3.27 2.98 10.38
N HIS A 7 3.11 3.91 9.45
CA HIS A 7 2.37 5.14 9.68
C HIS A 7 0.88 4.85 9.91
N HIS A 8 0.22 5.63 10.76
CA HIS A 8 -1.17 5.40 11.17
C HIS A 8 -2.21 6.00 10.21
N HIS A 9 -1.82 6.84 9.27
CA HIS A 9 -2.75 7.40 8.28
C HIS A 9 -2.99 6.42 7.13
N GLY A 10 -4.18 5.80 7.14
CA GLY A 10 -4.59 4.82 6.15
C GLY A 10 -4.03 3.41 6.39
N HIS A 11 -4.59 2.43 5.70
CA HIS A 11 -4.24 1.01 5.86
C HIS A 11 -3.19 0.55 4.83
N GLY A 12 -2.82 1.38 3.86
CA GLY A 12 -1.87 1.02 2.80
C GLY A 12 -0.49 0.65 3.34
N HIS A 13 0.00 1.37 4.35
CA HIS A 13 1.28 1.10 5.00
C HIS A 13 1.28 -0.25 5.73
N LEU A 14 0.21 -0.53 6.49
CA LEU A 14 0.02 -1.80 7.17
C LEU A 14 -0.04 -2.97 6.16
N ARG A 15 -0.83 -2.82 5.09
CA ARG A 15 -0.97 -3.85 4.05
C ARG A 15 0.35 -4.13 3.34
N ARG A 16 1.15 -3.10 3.06
CA ARG A 16 2.49 -3.25 2.47
C ARG A 16 3.41 -4.05 3.39
N MET A 17 3.47 -3.71 4.66
CA MET A 17 4.21 -4.47 5.67
C MET A 17 3.73 -5.92 5.70
N THR A 18 2.41 -6.15 5.77
CA THR A 18 1.82 -7.50 5.80
C THR A 18 2.20 -8.34 4.57
N ALA A 19 2.33 -7.72 3.40
CA ALA A 19 2.74 -8.41 2.18
C ALA A 19 4.23 -8.79 2.16
N VAL A 20 5.10 -7.93 2.70
CA VAL A 20 6.55 -8.11 2.60
C VAL A 20 7.12 -8.99 3.73
N VAL A 21 6.58 -8.90 4.94
CA VAL A 21 7.09 -9.63 6.11
C VAL A 21 7.22 -11.14 5.89
N PRO A 22 6.30 -11.86 5.22
CA PRO A 22 6.45 -13.30 4.95
C PRO A 22 7.69 -13.67 4.10
N HIS A 23 8.32 -12.69 3.45
CA HIS A 23 9.52 -12.88 2.64
C HIS A 23 10.81 -12.53 3.39
N LEU A 24 10.73 -12.09 4.66
CA LEU A 24 11.89 -11.76 5.48
C LEU A 24 12.38 -12.98 6.24
N ASP A 25 13.70 -13.11 6.34
CA ASP A 25 14.39 -14.21 7.06
C ASP A 25 14.73 -13.83 8.51
N ASP A 26 14.44 -12.58 8.92
CA ASP A 26 14.75 -12.03 10.24
C ASP A 26 13.49 -11.90 11.10
N ASP A 27 13.70 -11.83 12.43
CA ASP A 27 12.66 -11.38 13.36
C ASP A 27 12.26 -9.94 13.04
N VAL A 28 10.98 -9.64 13.18
CA VAL A 28 10.43 -8.31 12.84
C VAL A 28 9.74 -7.71 14.05
N VAL A 29 10.05 -6.45 14.34
CA VAL A 29 9.31 -5.61 15.29
C VAL A 29 8.67 -4.44 14.56
N VAL A 30 7.35 -4.29 14.73
CA VAL A 30 6.56 -3.21 14.12
C VAL A 30 6.27 -2.12 15.12
N PHE A 31 6.51 -0.88 14.71
CA PHE A 31 6.21 0.33 15.46
C PHE A 31 5.04 1.07 14.78
N SER A 32 3.91 1.22 15.46
CA SER A 32 2.75 1.93 14.90
C SER A 32 1.84 2.48 16.00
N SER A 33 1.14 3.59 15.71
CA SER A 33 0.03 4.05 16.56
C SER A 33 -1.31 3.38 16.18
N LEU A 34 -1.31 2.48 15.20
CA LEU A 34 -2.46 1.62 14.96
C LEU A 34 -2.52 0.55 16.07
N PRO A 35 -3.73 0.16 16.50
CA PRO A 35 -3.88 -0.98 17.40
C PRO A 35 -3.34 -2.23 16.71
N ARG A 36 -2.79 -3.15 17.51
CA ARG A 36 -2.30 -4.43 17.01
C ARG A 36 -3.38 -5.17 16.25
N PRO A 37 -3.18 -5.53 14.97
CA PRO A 37 -4.13 -6.36 14.22
C PRO A 37 -4.35 -7.72 14.88
N GLN A 38 -5.57 -8.26 14.77
CA GLN A 38 -5.89 -9.61 15.29
C GLN A 38 -5.05 -10.70 14.63
N ARG A 39 -4.73 -10.52 13.34
CA ARG A 39 -3.84 -11.41 12.58
C ARG A 39 -2.68 -10.60 12.07
N LEU A 40 -1.49 -11.01 12.44
CA LEU A 40 -0.23 -10.49 11.91
C LEU A 40 0.39 -11.55 10.99
N PRO A 41 1.15 -11.12 9.98
CA PRO A 41 1.97 -12.06 9.21
C PRO A 41 3.04 -12.67 10.11
N ARG A 42 3.64 -13.74 9.64
CA ARG A 42 4.88 -14.26 10.21
C ARG A 42 6.02 -14.00 9.23
N SER A 43 7.21 -13.69 9.74
CA SER A 43 8.42 -13.83 8.94
C SER A 43 8.73 -15.32 8.76
N ARG A 44 9.75 -15.64 8.00
CA ARG A 44 10.18 -17.05 7.85
C ARG A 44 10.74 -17.64 9.14
N THR A 45 11.13 -16.81 10.11
CA THR A 45 11.79 -17.24 11.35
C THR A 45 10.86 -17.15 12.56
N SER A 46 9.99 -16.13 12.66
CA SER A 46 9.24 -15.84 13.89
C SER A 46 7.91 -15.12 13.65
N ASP A 47 7.15 -15.01 14.73
CA ASP A 47 6.02 -14.11 14.83
C ASP A 47 6.49 -12.65 14.91
N VAL A 48 5.65 -11.74 14.41
CA VAL A 48 5.92 -10.29 14.47
C VAL A 48 5.67 -9.76 15.87
N GLU A 49 6.67 -9.09 16.46
CA GLU A 49 6.50 -8.26 17.65
C GLU A 49 5.79 -6.95 17.26
N TRP A 50 4.81 -6.51 18.05
CA TRP A 50 4.10 -5.26 17.81
C TRP A 50 4.26 -4.32 18.99
N ILE A 51 4.86 -3.16 18.75
CA ILE A 51 5.00 -2.07 19.72
C ILE A 51 4.02 -0.97 19.34
N GLU A 52 2.96 -0.84 20.13
CA GLU A 52 2.00 0.26 19.99
C GLU A 52 2.63 1.56 20.46
N LEU A 53 2.63 2.55 19.56
CA LEU A 53 3.15 3.88 19.83
C LEU A 53 2.01 4.81 20.26
N GLU A 54 2.30 5.69 21.20
CA GLU A 54 1.35 6.71 21.59
C GLU A 54 1.04 7.69 20.44
N ALA A 55 -0.15 8.28 20.46
CA ALA A 55 -0.52 9.34 19.52
C ALA A 55 0.42 10.55 19.69
N ASP A 56 0.79 11.14 18.55
CA ASP A 56 1.70 12.29 18.47
C ASP A 56 0.97 13.63 18.33
N THR A 57 -0.35 13.59 18.37
CA THR A 57 -1.20 14.78 18.36
C THR A 57 -1.48 15.25 19.78
N PRO A 58 -1.48 16.57 20.03
CA PRO A 58 -1.89 17.07 21.35
C PRO A 58 -3.37 16.78 21.59
N PRO A 59 -3.78 16.53 22.84
CA PRO A 59 -5.18 16.27 23.15
C PRO A 59 -6.08 17.49 22.94
N HIS A 60 -5.51 18.70 22.98
CA HIS A 60 -6.22 19.97 22.79
C HIS A 60 -5.30 21.00 22.12
N GLY A 61 -5.89 21.83 21.26
CA GLY A 61 -5.20 22.93 20.58
C GLY A 61 -4.21 22.50 19.48
N GLU A 62 -3.66 23.48 18.81
CA GLU A 62 -2.59 23.26 17.83
C GLU A 62 -1.22 23.24 18.52
N PRO A 63 -0.33 22.33 18.16
CA PRO A 63 1.01 22.29 18.73
C PRO A 63 1.84 23.48 18.24
N ALA A 64 2.73 23.96 19.10
CA ALA A 64 3.69 24.99 18.72
C ALA A 64 4.75 24.38 17.78
N ASP A 65 5.09 25.10 16.71
CA ASP A 65 6.12 24.76 15.75
C ASP A 65 6.14 23.25 15.37
N PRO A 66 5.06 22.72 14.78
CA PRO A 66 4.96 21.28 14.55
C PRO A 66 5.92 20.78 13.48
N THR A 67 6.55 21.66 12.72
CA THR A 67 7.41 21.32 11.58
C THR A 67 8.88 21.72 11.76
N ALA A 68 9.26 22.26 12.91
CA ALA A 68 10.61 22.80 13.12
C ALA A 68 11.04 23.75 11.99
N GLY A 69 10.22 24.75 11.72
CA GLY A 69 10.46 25.71 10.64
C GLY A 69 10.40 25.10 9.23
N GLY A 70 9.69 23.98 9.02
CA GLY A 70 9.54 23.29 7.73
C GLY A 70 10.67 22.28 7.41
N HIS A 71 11.53 21.99 8.38
CA HIS A 71 12.61 21.00 8.21
C HIS A 71 12.18 19.56 8.44
N LEU A 72 11.07 19.34 9.15
CA LEU A 72 10.44 18.06 9.42
C LEU A 72 8.93 18.16 9.15
N HIS A 73 8.24 17.03 9.04
CA HIS A 73 6.80 17.04 8.79
C HIS A 73 5.99 17.17 10.08
N TRP A 74 6.43 16.47 11.13
CA TRP A 74 5.69 16.44 12.39
C TRP A 74 6.59 16.20 13.59
N VAL A 75 6.97 17.26 14.25
CA VAL A 75 7.85 17.27 15.44
C VAL A 75 7.38 18.29 16.48
N PRO A 76 6.10 18.17 16.93
CA PRO A 76 5.51 19.18 17.79
C PRO A 76 6.25 19.29 19.12
N THR A 77 6.47 20.52 19.58
CA THR A 77 7.09 20.76 20.89
C THR A 77 6.07 20.53 22.02
N ASN A 78 6.55 20.02 23.16
CA ASN A 78 5.78 19.79 24.37
C ASN A 78 4.57 18.82 24.24
N VAL A 79 4.59 17.92 23.25
CA VAL A 79 3.61 16.84 23.10
C VAL A 79 4.16 15.56 23.74
N PRO A 80 3.63 15.12 24.90
CA PRO A 80 4.16 13.97 25.62
C PRO A 80 4.12 12.67 24.83
N GLY A 81 3.05 12.42 24.05
CA GLY A 81 2.92 11.22 23.21
C GLY A 81 3.99 11.16 22.12
N HIS A 82 4.27 12.31 21.46
CA HIS A 82 5.35 12.38 20.48
C HIS A 82 6.72 12.03 21.11
N ARG A 83 7.02 12.56 22.30
CA ARG A 83 8.26 12.26 23.02
C ARG A 83 8.37 10.78 23.38
N ARG A 84 7.30 10.18 23.94
CA ARG A 84 7.30 8.77 24.36
C ARG A 84 7.44 7.82 23.18
N ARG A 85 6.82 8.10 22.03
CA ARG A 85 7.00 7.26 20.84
C ARG A 85 8.45 7.25 20.34
N MET A 86 9.14 8.40 20.37
CA MET A 86 10.56 8.47 19.98
C MET A 86 11.44 7.68 20.97
N VAL A 87 11.15 7.74 22.27
CA VAL A 87 11.83 6.93 23.27
C VAL A 87 11.62 5.44 23.03
N ARG A 88 10.37 5.01 22.75
CA ARG A 88 10.07 3.59 22.49
C ARG A 88 10.84 3.04 21.28
N ILE A 89 10.99 3.81 20.22
CA ILE A 89 11.78 3.43 19.05
C ILE A 89 13.27 3.36 19.43
N ALA A 90 13.77 4.35 20.19
CA ALA A 90 15.16 4.39 20.62
C ALA A 90 15.55 3.23 21.56
N GLU A 91 14.67 2.83 22.46
CA GLU A 91 14.86 1.67 23.34
C GLU A 91 15.02 0.35 22.59
N ALA A 92 14.38 0.21 21.44
CA ALA A 92 14.49 -0.97 20.60
C ALA A 92 15.75 -0.97 19.70
N ALA A 93 16.32 0.20 19.42
CA ALA A 93 17.43 0.37 18.48
C ALA A 93 18.60 -0.60 18.67
N PRO A 94 19.08 -0.92 19.91
CA PRO A 94 20.17 -1.86 20.11
C PRO A 94 19.92 -3.28 19.59
N ARG A 95 18.67 -3.65 19.36
CA ARG A 95 18.28 -4.97 18.81
C ARG A 95 18.14 -4.98 17.29
N LEU A 96 18.17 -3.80 16.65
CA LEU A 96 17.83 -3.67 15.23
C LEU A 96 19.07 -3.79 14.35
N SER A 97 19.01 -4.68 13.36
CA SER A 97 19.95 -4.76 12.25
C SER A 97 19.65 -3.74 11.14
N GLY A 98 18.41 -3.23 11.09
CA GLY A 98 17.96 -2.20 10.16
C GLY A 98 16.53 -1.75 10.47
N MET A 99 16.13 -0.61 9.92
CA MET A 99 14.81 -0.02 10.06
C MET A 99 14.19 0.21 8.68
N VAL A 100 12.99 -0.30 8.47
CA VAL A 100 12.14 0.07 7.33
C VAL A 100 11.22 1.19 7.76
N VAL A 101 11.29 2.33 7.10
CA VAL A 101 10.44 3.49 7.40
C VAL A 101 9.46 3.72 6.25
N ASP A 102 8.20 3.42 6.53
CA ASP A 102 7.11 3.67 5.60
C ASP A 102 6.45 5.01 5.96
N VAL A 103 7.05 6.07 5.43
CA VAL A 103 6.69 7.50 5.53
C VAL A 103 6.87 8.10 6.94
N SER A 104 8.06 8.50 7.30
CA SER A 104 8.33 9.48 8.36
C SER A 104 9.77 9.97 8.28
N ALA A 105 9.97 11.23 7.95
CA ALA A 105 11.30 11.86 7.94
C ALA A 105 11.93 11.84 9.33
N GLU A 106 11.11 12.00 10.37
CA GLU A 106 11.52 12.03 11.78
C GLU A 106 12.10 10.69 12.23
N VAL A 107 11.44 9.58 11.87
CA VAL A 107 11.90 8.24 12.21
C VAL A 107 13.15 7.87 11.41
N VAL A 108 13.27 8.32 10.17
CA VAL A 108 14.51 8.17 9.39
C VAL A 108 15.67 8.86 10.08
N LEU A 109 15.50 10.12 10.47
CA LEU A 109 16.51 10.88 11.18
C LEU A 109 16.88 10.23 12.52
N LEU A 110 15.87 9.84 13.32
CA LEU A 110 16.09 9.17 14.61
C LEU A 110 16.89 7.88 14.43
N SER A 111 16.52 7.03 13.49
CA SER A 111 17.21 5.76 13.23
C SER A 111 18.68 5.98 12.87
N ARG A 112 18.98 6.96 12.02
CA ARG A 112 20.37 7.31 11.67
C ARG A 112 21.15 7.87 12.85
N LEU A 113 20.54 8.69 13.71
CA LEU A 113 21.15 9.19 14.95
C LEU A 113 21.48 8.05 15.94
N LEU A 114 20.70 6.97 15.91
CA LEU A 114 20.90 5.78 16.73
C LEU A 114 21.84 4.75 16.06
N GLY A 115 22.40 5.05 14.90
CA GLY A 115 23.31 4.15 14.18
C GLY A 115 22.61 2.97 13.49
N VAL A 116 21.29 3.01 13.34
CA VAL A 116 20.53 1.96 12.67
C VAL A 116 20.41 2.27 11.17
N PRO A 117 20.80 1.35 10.27
CA PRO A 117 20.63 1.51 8.83
C PRO A 117 19.17 1.60 8.44
N VAL A 118 18.83 2.39 7.40
CA VAL A 118 17.45 2.73 7.07
C VAL A 118 17.11 2.43 5.62
N THR A 119 16.07 1.64 5.42
CA THR A 119 15.36 1.53 4.14
C THR A 119 14.13 2.43 4.18
N VAL A 120 14.05 3.41 3.28
CA VAL A 120 12.90 4.32 3.17
C VAL A 120 12.01 3.86 2.04
N VAL A 121 10.70 3.74 2.30
CA VAL A 121 9.70 3.54 1.25
C VAL A 121 9.40 4.88 0.60
N ALA A 122 9.92 5.09 -0.61
CA ALA A 122 9.71 6.31 -1.38
C ALA A 122 8.47 6.16 -2.27
N GLN A 123 7.43 6.91 -1.94
CA GLN A 123 6.15 6.91 -2.65
C GLN A 123 6.10 7.98 -3.73
N ALA A 124 5.16 7.83 -4.68
CA ALA A 124 4.89 8.84 -5.69
C ALA A 124 4.45 10.18 -5.08
N GLY A 125 4.55 11.24 -5.88
CA GLY A 125 4.09 12.57 -5.56
C GLY A 125 5.19 13.61 -5.42
N GLU A 126 4.77 14.86 -5.21
CA GLU A 126 5.67 16.00 -5.07
C GLU A 126 6.35 16.02 -3.70
N ARG A 127 7.46 15.31 -3.59
CA ARG A 127 8.22 15.10 -2.34
C ARG A 127 9.56 15.78 -2.41
N THR A 128 9.53 17.10 -2.69
CA THR A 128 10.72 17.94 -2.88
C THR A 128 10.98 18.91 -1.73
N ASP A 129 10.18 18.86 -0.67
CA ASP A 129 10.38 19.66 0.54
C ASP A 129 11.64 19.24 1.34
N ALA A 130 12.02 20.05 2.33
CA ALA A 130 13.25 19.84 3.10
C ALA A 130 13.25 18.51 3.86
N ALA A 131 12.11 18.12 4.45
CA ALA A 131 12.00 16.91 5.23
C ALA A 131 12.19 15.65 4.37
N HIS A 132 11.53 15.58 3.19
CA HIS A 132 11.72 14.46 2.27
C HIS A 132 13.15 14.41 1.71
N ARG A 133 13.72 15.56 1.28
CA ARG A 133 15.10 15.58 0.80
C ARG A 133 16.08 15.08 1.83
N GLN A 134 15.92 15.48 3.10
CA GLN A 134 16.75 15.01 4.20
C GLN A 134 16.58 13.50 4.43
N ALA A 135 15.33 13.02 4.53
CA ALA A 135 15.05 11.59 4.72
C ALA A 135 15.65 10.73 3.61
N TYR A 136 15.47 11.14 2.35
CA TYR A 136 16.04 10.44 1.21
C TYR A 136 17.58 10.48 1.19
N ALA A 137 18.19 11.59 1.60
CA ALA A 137 19.65 11.67 1.69
C ALA A 137 20.21 10.74 2.77
N LEU A 138 19.56 10.64 3.92
CA LEU A 138 19.97 9.84 5.07
C LEU A 138 19.72 8.32 4.90
N ALA A 139 18.79 7.92 4.04
CA ALA A 139 18.48 6.52 3.80
C ALA A 139 19.69 5.75 3.21
N ASP A 140 19.85 4.49 3.60
CA ASP A 140 20.82 3.55 3.00
C ASP A 140 20.25 2.92 1.72
N ALA A 141 18.92 2.72 1.65
CA ALA A 141 18.21 2.33 0.44
C ALA A 141 16.89 3.06 0.31
N LEU A 142 16.47 3.31 -0.95
CA LEU A 142 15.15 3.82 -1.31
C LEU A 142 14.39 2.70 -2.02
N LEU A 143 13.35 2.20 -1.38
CA LEU A 143 12.44 1.20 -1.90
C LEU A 143 11.24 1.90 -2.54
N VAL A 144 11.08 1.77 -3.85
CA VAL A 144 10.01 2.42 -4.61
C VAL A 144 8.97 1.38 -5.01
N PRO A 145 7.76 1.39 -4.42
CA PRO A 145 6.70 0.43 -4.74
C PRO A 145 5.93 0.80 -6.02
N LEU A 146 6.67 1.08 -7.07
CA LEU A 146 6.22 1.42 -8.41
C LEU A 146 6.96 0.55 -9.45
N PRO A 147 6.39 0.38 -10.65
CA PRO A 147 7.07 -0.37 -11.71
C PRO A 147 8.30 0.37 -12.23
N ALA A 148 9.35 -0.37 -12.55
CA ALA A 148 10.50 0.13 -13.30
C ALA A 148 10.12 0.22 -14.80
N SER A 149 9.26 1.17 -15.16
CA SER A 149 8.74 1.28 -16.51
C SER A 149 9.40 2.41 -17.30
N GLN A 150 9.73 2.11 -18.55
CA GLN A 150 10.14 3.10 -19.55
C GLN A 150 8.94 3.58 -20.42
N ALA A 151 7.74 3.04 -20.20
CA ALA A 151 6.56 3.42 -20.96
C ALA A 151 6.09 4.85 -20.65
N ALA A 152 6.33 5.33 -19.42
CA ALA A 152 6.13 6.72 -19.09
C ALA A 152 7.36 7.55 -19.49
N ASP A 153 7.15 8.69 -20.10
CA ASP A 153 8.22 9.62 -20.46
C ASP A 153 8.82 10.32 -19.23
N ASP A 154 9.88 11.07 -19.43
CA ASP A 154 10.58 11.77 -18.34
C ASP A 154 9.71 12.86 -17.68
N GLU A 155 8.74 13.43 -18.38
CA GLU A 155 7.83 14.42 -17.82
C GLU A 155 6.85 13.79 -16.83
N VAL A 156 6.25 12.66 -17.18
CA VAL A 156 5.40 11.88 -16.28
C VAL A 156 6.17 11.44 -15.04
N TRP A 157 7.40 10.92 -15.23
CA TRP A 157 8.25 10.53 -14.12
C TRP A 157 8.69 11.70 -13.25
N ALA A 158 8.97 12.87 -13.82
CA ALA A 158 9.35 14.07 -13.05
C ALA A 158 8.21 14.51 -12.10
N ARG A 159 6.96 14.26 -12.48
CA ARG A 159 5.78 14.48 -11.63
C ARG A 159 5.52 13.35 -10.65
N ALA A 160 5.93 12.12 -10.97
CA ALA A 160 5.70 10.96 -10.13
C ALA A 160 6.74 10.80 -9.02
N LEU A 161 8.01 11.09 -9.30
CA LEU A 161 9.12 10.97 -8.35
C LEU A 161 10.15 12.07 -8.55
N PRO A 162 10.70 12.65 -7.46
CA PRO A 162 11.83 13.56 -7.58
C PRO A 162 12.99 12.92 -8.35
N HIS A 163 13.62 13.68 -9.26
CA HIS A 163 14.75 13.20 -10.06
C HIS A 163 15.87 12.60 -9.20
N THR A 164 16.15 13.23 -8.06
CA THR A 164 17.15 12.77 -7.09
C THR A 164 16.83 11.42 -6.45
N VAL A 165 15.56 11.03 -6.40
CA VAL A 165 15.11 9.70 -5.97
C VAL A 165 15.20 8.71 -7.12
N ARG A 166 14.64 9.06 -8.27
CA ARG A 166 14.55 8.18 -9.44
C ARG A 166 15.92 7.66 -9.90
N HIS A 167 16.94 8.51 -9.87
CA HIS A 167 18.28 8.20 -10.41
C HIS A 167 19.35 7.95 -9.32
N ALA A 168 18.98 7.89 -8.05
CA ALA A 168 19.95 7.54 -7.02
C ALA A 168 20.38 6.07 -7.12
N ALA A 169 21.67 5.79 -6.99
CA ALA A 169 22.20 4.42 -7.03
C ALA A 169 21.60 3.50 -5.95
N LYS A 170 21.09 4.08 -4.86
CA LYS A 170 20.43 3.36 -3.76
C LYS A 170 18.92 3.14 -3.97
N THR A 171 18.37 3.54 -5.10
CA THR A 171 16.95 3.36 -5.43
C THR A 171 16.71 2.02 -6.10
N THR A 172 15.71 1.31 -5.61
CA THR A 172 15.22 0.07 -6.23
C THR A 172 13.71 0.17 -6.45
N PHE A 173 13.29 0.06 -7.70
CA PHE A 173 11.89 -0.10 -8.08
C PHE A 173 11.51 -1.57 -7.88
N VAL A 174 10.52 -1.83 -7.06
CA VAL A 174 10.12 -3.20 -6.72
C VAL A 174 8.82 -3.65 -7.37
N GLY A 175 8.13 -2.75 -8.07
CA GLY A 175 6.78 -2.99 -8.58
C GLY A 175 5.71 -2.76 -7.51
N GLY A 176 4.45 -2.91 -7.90
CA GLY A 176 3.31 -2.74 -6.99
C GLY A 176 3.22 -3.84 -5.94
N ILE A 177 3.27 -3.48 -4.67
CA ILE A 177 3.17 -4.45 -3.57
C ILE A 177 1.69 -4.67 -3.23
N SER A 178 1.15 -5.81 -3.64
CA SER A 178 -0.20 -6.27 -3.29
C SER A 178 -0.17 -7.13 -2.03
N ALA A 179 -1.11 -6.87 -1.11
CA ALA A 179 -1.35 -7.72 0.05
C ALA A 179 -2.41 -8.81 -0.22
N SER A 180 -2.98 -8.81 -1.42
CA SER A 180 -4.07 -9.72 -1.81
C SER A 180 -3.62 -10.80 -2.79
N ALA A 181 -2.37 -10.74 -3.30
CA ALA A 181 -1.85 -11.78 -4.17
C ALA A 181 -1.65 -13.08 -3.39
N PRO A 182 -1.94 -14.27 -3.97
CA PRO A 182 -1.58 -15.54 -3.36
C PRO A 182 -0.08 -15.57 -3.09
N THR A 183 0.33 -15.92 -1.87
CA THR A 183 1.72 -16.21 -1.57
C THR A 183 2.07 -17.53 -2.25
N ASP A 184 3.05 -17.54 -3.15
CA ASP A 184 3.57 -18.76 -3.75
C ASP A 184 4.01 -19.72 -2.63
N GLY A 185 3.29 -20.84 -2.46
CA GLY A 185 3.76 -22.00 -1.70
C GLY A 185 3.10 -22.30 -0.35
N SER A 186 1.79 -22.04 -0.15
CA SER A 186 1.05 -22.69 0.95
C SER A 186 -0.33 -23.14 0.50
N THR A 187 -0.39 -24.26 -0.21
CA THR A 187 -1.55 -25.16 -0.23
C THR A 187 -1.58 -25.92 1.10
N GLU A 188 -1.95 -25.29 2.19
CA GLU A 188 -2.49 -26.01 3.33
C GLU A 188 -4.00 -25.96 3.25
N ALA A 189 -4.53 -27.08 2.73
CA ALA A 189 -5.93 -27.41 2.79
C ALA A 189 -6.41 -27.40 4.26
N ALA A 190 -7.26 -26.44 4.59
CA ALA A 190 -8.11 -26.54 5.77
C ALA A 190 -9.15 -27.64 5.48
N GLY A 191 -8.77 -28.88 5.74
CA GLY A 191 -9.65 -30.03 5.78
C GLY A 191 -10.59 -29.91 6.96
N GLY A 192 -11.79 -29.40 6.73
CA GLY A 192 -12.96 -29.57 7.58
C GLY A 192 -13.80 -30.68 7.00
N SER A 193 -13.58 -31.92 7.46
CA SER A 193 -14.44 -33.07 7.18
C SER A 193 -15.79 -32.89 7.87
N THR A 194 -16.84 -32.71 7.09
CA THR A 194 -18.20 -33.11 7.48
C THR A 194 -18.71 -34.09 6.46
N GLU A 195 -18.86 -35.34 6.92
CA GLU A 195 -19.54 -36.40 6.20
C GLU A 195 -20.99 -35.99 5.92
N ALA A 196 -21.39 -36.07 4.67
CA ALA A 196 -22.80 -36.14 4.28
C ALA A 196 -22.97 -37.25 3.28
N THR A 197 -23.79 -38.18 3.69
CA THR A 197 -24.28 -39.39 3.04
C THR A 197 -24.91 -39.17 1.67
N GLY A 198 -24.67 -40.11 0.83
CA GLY A 198 -25.09 -40.48 -0.49
C GLY A 198 -26.38 -39.93 -1.12
N GLY A 199 -26.27 -39.71 -2.40
CA GLY A 199 -27.35 -39.48 -3.34
C GLY A 199 -26.79 -39.35 -4.76
N SER A 200 -26.75 -40.49 -5.46
CA SER A 200 -26.42 -40.57 -6.90
C SER A 200 -27.53 -39.94 -7.72
N THR A 201 -27.20 -38.87 -8.50
CA THR A 201 -27.97 -38.52 -9.69
C THR A 201 -27.02 -38.01 -10.76
N THR A 202 -27.08 -38.63 -11.91
CA THR A 202 -26.44 -38.32 -13.17
C THR A 202 -26.63 -36.88 -13.58
N PRO A 203 -25.59 -36.19 -14.15
CA PRO A 203 -25.76 -34.84 -14.69
C PRO A 203 -26.48 -34.94 -16.05
N THR A 204 -27.63 -34.37 -16.15
CA THR A 204 -28.21 -33.92 -17.41
C THR A 204 -27.58 -32.58 -17.81
N ASP A 205 -26.99 -32.62 -18.98
CA ASP A 205 -26.54 -31.47 -19.72
C ASP A 205 -27.76 -30.55 -20.03
N ASP A 206 -27.83 -29.42 -19.34
CA ASP A 206 -28.78 -28.38 -19.68
C ASP A 206 -28.06 -27.02 -19.63
N SER A 207 -27.55 -26.66 -20.81
CA SER A 207 -26.98 -25.36 -21.12
C SER A 207 -28.08 -24.28 -21.09
N THR A 208 -28.35 -23.75 -19.91
CA THR A 208 -29.06 -22.48 -19.77
C THR A 208 -28.08 -21.47 -19.19
N GLU A 209 -27.50 -20.63 -20.07
CA GLU A 209 -26.88 -19.35 -19.70
C GLU A 209 -27.93 -18.48 -18.99
N ALA A 210 -28.11 -18.71 -17.69
CA ALA A 210 -28.73 -17.73 -16.81
C ALA A 210 -27.63 -16.69 -16.53
N GLY A 211 -27.78 -15.50 -17.12
CA GLY A 211 -26.88 -14.38 -16.90
C GLY A 211 -26.76 -14.06 -15.41
N GLU A 212 -25.70 -14.56 -14.78
CA GLU A 212 -25.25 -14.02 -13.51
C GLU A 212 -24.95 -12.53 -13.76
N GLY A 213 -25.77 -11.65 -13.17
CA GLY A 213 -25.66 -10.21 -13.37
C GLY A 213 -24.23 -9.76 -13.09
N ARG A 214 -23.59 -9.12 -14.07
CA ARG A 214 -22.22 -8.59 -13.95
C ARG A 214 -22.17 -7.68 -12.73
N ARG A 215 -21.32 -8.02 -11.76
CA ARG A 215 -21.12 -7.23 -10.54
C ARG A 215 -20.08 -6.17 -10.80
N PHE A 216 -20.38 -4.93 -10.43
CA PHE A 216 -19.47 -3.80 -10.48
C PHE A 216 -19.08 -3.41 -9.06
N LEU A 217 -17.81 -3.07 -8.86
CA LEU A 217 -17.27 -2.86 -7.53
C LEU A 217 -16.69 -1.44 -7.38
N LEU A 218 -17.15 -0.71 -6.37
CA LEU A 218 -16.45 0.48 -5.89
C LEU A 218 -15.49 0.07 -4.76
N LEU A 219 -14.18 0.22 -5.02
CA LEU A 219 -13.14 -0.01 -4.03
C LEU A 219 -12.76 1.30 -3.36
N GLY A 220 -13.27 1.51 -2.16
CA GLY A 220 -12.95 2.65 -1.31
C GLY A 220 -11.64 2.47 -0.55
N SER A 221 -11.24 3.49 0.19
CA SER A 221 -10.13 3.41 1.14
C SER A 221 -10.45 4.20 2.41
N ARG A 222 -10.09 3.68 3.58
CA ARG A 222 -10.14 4.45 4.83
C ARG A 222 -9.12 5.58 4.75
N GLY A 223 -9.57 6.81 4.89
CA GLY A 223 -8.69 7.98 4.87
C GLY A 223 -9.26 9.17 4.13
N GLY A 224 -10.59 9.28 4.05
CA GLY A 224 -11.31 10.38 3.39
C GLY A 224 -11.20 10.29 1.88
N THR A 225 -12.28 10.03 1.21
CA THR A 225 -12.29 9.84 -0.24
C THR A 225 -13.43 10.63 -0.86
N SER A 226 -13.21 11.25 -2.02
CA SER A 226 -14.29 11.73 -2.86
C SER A 226 -15.14 10.57 -3.43
N LEU A 227 -14.64 9.34 -3.33
CA LEU A 227 -15.38 8.10 -3.55
C LEU A 227 -15.88 7.56 -2.19
N GLY A 228 -16.72 8.32 -1.50
CA GLY A 228 -17.31 7.94 -0.22
C GLY A 228 -18.74 7.42 -0.37
N THR A 229 -19.48 7.39 0.73
CA THR A 229 -20.86 6.86 0.79
C THR A 229 -21.81 7.61 -0.17
N SER A 230 -21.79 8.94 -0.19
CA SER A 230 -22.71 9.70 -1.06
C SER A 230 -22.46 9.53 -2.57
N PRO A 231 -21.22 9.52 -3.10
CA PRO A 231 -20.96 9.11 -4.48
C PRO A 231 -21.41 7.68 -4.77
N PHE A 232 -21.25 6.75 -3.83
CA PHE A 232 -21.70 5.36 -3.98
C PHE A 232 -23.20 5.23 -4.03
N GLU A 233 -23.95 5.94 -3.17
CA GLU A 233 -25.42 5.99 -3.21
C GLU A 233 -25.90 6.52 -4.54
N ARG A 234 -25.37 7.66 -5.02
CA ARG A 234 -25.71 8.20 -6.34
C ARG A 234 -25.39 7.23 -7.47
N LEU A 235 -24.27 6.52 -7.39
CA LEU A 235 -23.90 5.51 -8.37
C LEU A 235 -24.94 4.38 -8.44
N ARG A 236 -25.40 3.90 -7.29
CA ARG A 236 -26.46 2.88 -7.19
C ARG A 236 -27.82 3.35 -7.69
N GLU A 237 -28.14 4.62 -7.49
CA GLU A 237 -29.44 5.19 -7.88
C GLU A 237 -29.53 5.54 -9.37
N THR A 238 -28.39 5.94 -9.97
CA THR A 238 -28.38 6.53 -11.31
C THR A 238 -27.80 5.63 -12.38
N SER A 239 -26.84 4.75 -12.02
CA SER A 239 -26.23 3.82 -12.98
C SER A 239 -27.18 2.66 -13.29
N ARG A 240 -27.15 2.20 -14.53
CA ARG A 240 -27.88 0.98 -14.94
C ARG A 240 -27.20 -0.32 -14.44
N HIS A 241 -26.01 -0.21 -13.88
CA HIS A 241 -25.22 -1.35 -13.39
C HIS A 241 -25.46 -1.61 -11.91
N ASP A 242 -25.34 -2.88 -11.50
CA ASP A 242 -25.42 -3.27 -10.08
C ASP A 242 -24.08 -3.07 -9.40
N TRP A 243 -23.98 -2.04 -8.55
CA TRP A 243 -22.76 -1.66 -7.84
C TRP A 243 -22.77 -2.14 -6.40
N SER A 244 -21.70 -2.80 -6.02
CA SER A 244 -21.33 -3.09 -4.64
C SER A 244 -20.14 -2.23 -4.20
N ALA A 245 -19.84 -2.17 -2.90
CA ALA A 245 -18.71 -1.41 -2.40
C ALA A 245 -17.95 -2.16 -1.32
N ILE A 246 -16.62 -1.94 -1.30
CA ILE A 246 -15.71 -2.44 -0.25
C ILE A 246 -14.88 -1.27 0.25
N GLY A 247 -14.68 -1.19 1.58
CA GLY A 247 -13.76 -0.25 2.22
C GLY A 247 -14.27 1.18 2.33
N LEU A 248 -15.58 1.44 2.17
CA LEU A 248 -16.18 2.74 2.43
C LEU A 248 -16.32 3.02 3.93
N ASP A 249 -16.68 1.98 4.68
CA ASP A 249 -16.90 2.01 6.12
C ASP A 249 -16.46 0.70 6.80
N ALA A 250 -16.74 0.55 8.08
CA ALA A 250 -16.40 -0.67 8.82
C ALA A 250 -17.26 -1.87 8.41
N GLN A 251 -18.47 -1.65 7.88
CA GLN A 251 -19.41 -2.71 7.50
C GLN A 251 -19.10 -3.27 6.11
N SER A 252 -18.59 -2.44 5.21
CA SER A 252 -18.17 -2.82 3.87
C SER A 252 -16.72 -3.36 3.82
N TRP A 253 -16.06 -3.53 4.98
CA TRP A 253 -14.71 -4.07 5.05
C TRP A 253 -14.70 -5.58 4.86
N THR A 254 -13.80 -6.09 4.02
CA THR A 254 -13.52 -7.52 3.86
C THR A 254 -12.02 -7.81 3.88
N SER A 255 -11.63 -8.98 4.39
CA SER A 255 -10.27 -9.51 4.25
C SER A 255 -10.04 -10.12 2.86
N ASP A 256 -11.10 -10.54 2.17
CA ASP A 256 -11.06 -11.22 0.88
C ASP A 256 -11.23 -10.27 -0.30
N VAL A 257 -10.45 -9.17 -0.29
CA VAL A 257 -10.46 -8.17 -1.38
C VAL A 257 -10.13 -8.82 -2.73
N HIS A 258 -9.21 -9.78 -2.77
CA HIS A 258 -8.79 -10.44 -4.01
C HIS A 258 -9.93 -11.19 -4.70
N VAL A 259 -10.71 -11.95 -3.93
CA VAL A 259 -11.88 -12.69 -4.46
C VAL A 259 -12.91 -11.71 -5.03
N ALA A 260 -13.19 -10.63 -4.30
CA ALA A 260 -14.14 -9.62 -4.75
C ALA A 260 -13.66 -8.91 -6.03
N LEU A 261 -12.37 -8.58 -6.11
CA LEU A 261 -11.77 -8.00 -7.32
C LEU A 261 -11.89 -8.95 -8.51
N LYS A 262 -11.49 -10.21 -8.36
CA LYS A 262 -11.56 -11.22 -9.44
C LYS A 262 -12.97 -11.50 -9.94
N SER A 263 -13.96 -11.44 -9.07
CA SER A 263 -15.37 -11.66 -9.44
C SER A 263 -16.06 -10.43 -10.01
N SER A 264 -15.41 -9.29 -10.01
CA SER A 264 -15.99 -8.03 -10.52
C SER A 264 -15.76 -7.86 -12.02
N ALA A 265 -16.79 -7.46 -12.74
CA ALA A 265 -16.70 -7.13 -14.16
C ALA A 265 -15.89 -5.85 -14.40
N LEU A 266 -15.96 -4.91 -13.44
CA LEU A 266 -15.15 -3.70 -13.41
C LEU A 266 -15.06 -3.16 -11.98
N VAL A 267 -13.92 -2.55 -11.69
CA VAL A 267 -13.63 -1.88 -10.42
C VAL A 267 -13.50 -0.38 -10.63
N LEU A 268 -14.25 0.39 -9.87
CA LEU A 268 -14.07 1.85 -9.74
C LEU A 268 -13.23 2.10 -8.49
N SER A 269 -12.08 2.72 -8.62
CA SER A 269 -11.17 2.93 -7.49
C SER A 269 -10.46 4.27 -7.53
N ASN A 270 -9.96 4.70 -6.38
CA ASN A 270 -8.98 5.77 -6.34
C ASN A 270 -7.58 5.26 -6.77
N ALA A 271 -6.65 6.18 -7.00
CA ALA A 271 -5.30 5.84 -7.42
C ALA A 271 -4.33 5.66 -6.23
N GLY A 272 -4.76 5.03 -5.15
CA GLY A 272 -3.88 4.66 -4.03
C GLY A 272 -3.00 3.45 -4.38
N LEU A 273 -1.72 3.48 -4.03
CA LEU A 273 -0.74 2.44 -4.41
C LEU A 273 -1.19 1.01 -4.06
N GLY A 274 -1.76 0.81 -2.86
CA GLY A 274 -2.24 -0.51 -2.46
C GLY A 274 -3.43 -0.99 -3.28
N ALA A 275 -4.40 -0.11 -3.56
CA ALA A 275 -5.57 -0.43 -4.38
C ALA A 275 -5.16 -0.76 -5.82
N ILE A 276 -4.27 0.04 -6.40
CA ILE A 276 -3.72 -0.23 -7.74
C ILE A 276 -3.05 -1.61 -7.75
N ALA A 277 -2.15 -1.89 -6.81
CA ALA A 277 -1.43 -3.16 -6.77
C ALA A 277 -2.38 -4.35 -6.62
N ASP A 278 -3.42 -4.25 -5.81
CA ASP A 278 -4.42 -5.31 -5.63
C ASP A 278 -5.25 -5.54 -6.90
N ILE A 279 -5.68 -4.46 -7.58
CA ILE A 279 -6.41 -4.52 -8.85
C ILE A 279 -5.55 -5.16 -9.95
N MET A 280 -4.28 -4.75 -10.07
CA MET A 280 -3.36 -5.31 -11.05
C MET A 280 -3.06 -6.79 -10.79
N ALA A 281 -2.85 -7.18 -9.53
CA ALA A 281 -2.65 -8.57 -9.13
C ALA A 281 -3.88 -9.46 -9.39
N ALA A 282 -5.07 -8.89 -9.25
CA ALA A 282 -6.32 -9.58 -9.56
C ALA A 282 -6.66 -9.59 -11.07
N ARG A 283 -5.98 -8.77 -11.88
CA ARG A 283 -6.25 -8.54 -13.32
C ARG A 283 -7.70 -8.10 -13.57
N SER A 284 -8.21 -7.22 -12.72
CA SER A 284 -9.58 -6.75 -12.80
C SER A 284 -9.69 -5.47 -13.63
N PRO A 285 -10.54 -5.40 -14.65
CA PRO A 285 -10.79 -4.16 -15.37
C PRO A 285 -11.11 -3.03 -14.40
N ALA A 286 -10.53 -1.84 -14.59
CA ALA A 286 -10.71 -0.77 -13.63
C ALA A 286 -10.72 0.61 -14.28
N ILE A 287 -11.47 1.52 -13.66
CA ILE A 287 -11.42 2.97 -13.89
C ILE A 287 -10.88 3.61 -12.62
N PHE A 288 -9.83 4.44 -12.76
CA PHE A 288 -9.22 5.12 -11.63
C PHE A 288 -9.62 6.59 -11.58
N VAL A 289 -9.98 7.06 -10.37
CA VAL A 289 -10.33 8.46 -10.09
C VAL A 289 -9.40 8.97 -8.99
N PRO A 290 -8.23 9.54 -9.35
CA PRO A 290 -7.29 10.09 -8.37
C PRO A 290 -7.95 11.14 -7.49
N GLN A 291 -7.58 11.16 -6.23
CA GLN A 291 -8.10 12.10 -5.25
C GLN A 291 -7.00 13.05 -4.79
N VAL A 292 -7.40 14.26 -4.39
CA VAL A 292 -6.49 15.20 -3.75
C VAL A 292 -5.97 14.59 -2.45
N ARG A 293 -4.67 14.40 -2.39
CA ARG A 293 -3.94 13.85 -1.23
C ARG A 293 -2.69 14.68 -1.00
N PRO A 294 -2.13 14.65 0.23
CA PRO A 294 -0.86 15.29 0.48
C PRO A 294 0.20 14.88 -0.56
N PHE A 295 0.97 15.84 -1.02
CA PHE A 295 2.02 15.66 -2.02
C PHE A 295 1.53 15.17 -3.40
N ASP A 296 0.26 15.34 -3.72
CA ASP A 296 -0.35 14.91 -4.99
C ASP A 296 -0.10 13.43 -5.37
N GLU A 297 0.06 12.58 -4.35
CA GLU A 297 0.42 11.16 -4.52
C GLU A 297 -0.49 10.43 -5.51
N GLN A 298 -1.82 10.58 -5.39
CA GLN A 298 -2.74 9.87 -6.28
C GLN A 298 -2.80 10.47 -7.68
N VAL A 299 -2.59 11.77 -7.82
CA VAL A 299 -2.48 12.42 -9.14
C VAL A 299 -1.25 11.87 -9.87
N ALA A 300 -0.13 11.78 -9.17
CA ALA A 300 1.10 11.20 -9.71
C ALA A 300 0.93 9.73 -10.12
N ASN A 301 0.27 8.92 -9.31
CA ASN A 301 -0.06 7.53 -9.65
C ASN A 301 -1.01 7.46 -10.86
N GLY A 302 -1.99 8.37 -10.95
CA GLY A 302 -2.90 8.46 -12.09
C GLY A 302 -2.17 8.74 -13.40
N LEU A 303 -1.18 9.62 -13.39
CA LEU A 303 -0.35 9.90 -14.58
C LEU A 303 0.43 8.67 -15.04
N LEU A 304 1.01 7.91 -14.11
CA LEU A 304 1.70 6.65 -14.42
C LEU A 304 0.72 5.61 -14.98
N LEU A 305 -0.45 5.45 -14.39
CA LEU A 305 -1.51 4.56 -14.88
C LEU A 305 -1.92 4.92 -16.30
N GLN A 306 -2.15 6.20 -16.57
CA GLN A 306 -2.54 6.71 -17.89
C GLN A 306 -1.43 6.44 -18.93
N ALA A 307 -0.17 6.68 -18.58
CA ALA A 307 0.96 6.40 -19.45
C ALA A 307 1.10 4.89 -19.76
N LEU A 308 0.64 4.03 -18.87
CA LEU A 308 0.58 2.57 -19.04
C LEU A 308 -0.70 2.09 -19.73
N GLY A 309 -1.59 3.00 -20.16
CA GLY A 309 -2.79 2.67 -20.93
C GLY A 309 -4.02 2.31 -20.07
N PHE A 310 -4.00 2.60 -18.76
CA PHE A 310 -5.17 2.39 -17.90
C PHE A 310 -6.12 3.59 -17.90
N PRO A 311 -7.44 3.36 -17.81
CA PRO A 311 -8.43 4.44 -17.75
C PRO A 311 -8.31 5.26 -16.47
N VAL A 312 -8.06 6.54 -16.60
CA VAL A 312 -7.98 7.50 -15.49
C VAL A 312 -8.91 8.67 -15.76
N ARG A 313 -9.64 9.11 -14.75
CA ARG A 313 -10.56 10.26 -14.80
C ARG A 313 -10.24 11.24 -13.69
N ASP A 314 -10.25 12.53 -14.01
CA ASP A 314 -10.00 13.58 -13.02
C ASP A 314 -11.10 13.65 -11.96
N ARG A 315 -12.31 13.27 -12.34
CA ARG A 315 -13.51 13.25 -11.47
C ARG A 315 -14.50 12.18 -11.91
N LEU A 316 -15.36 11.76 -10.98
CA LEU A 316 -16.46 10.86 -11.25
C LEU A 316 -17.70 11.67 -11.70
N GLU A 317 -18.08 11.51 -12.96
CA GLU A 317 -19.30 12.06 -13.53
C GLU A 317 -20.26 10.91 -13.84
N ILE A 318 -21.26 10.71 -12.98
CA ILE A 318 -22.21 9.59 -13.09
C ILE A 318 -23.32 9.97 -14.07
N GLY A 319 -23.63 9.07 -15.02
CA GLY A 319 -24.65 9.24 -16.03
C GLY A 319 -24.48 8.27 -17.20
N GLU A 320 -25.28 8.40 -18.25
CA GLU A 320 -25.26 7.48 -19.39
C GLU A 320 -23.90 7.33 -20.07
N ALA A 321 -23.13 8.43 -20.17
CA ALA A 321 -21.80 8.41 -20.75
C ALA A 321 -20.82 7.58 -19.89
N PHE A 322 -20.94 7.68 -18.57
CA PHE A 322 -20.15 6.85 -17.63
C PHE A 322 -20.53 5.38 -17.75
N ASP A 323 -21.82 5.05 -17.80
CA ASP A 323 -22.27 3.67 -17.96
C ASP A 323 -21.79 3.05 -19.29
N ALA A 324 -21.78 3.85 -20.37
CA ALA A 324 -21.22 3.41 -21.65
C ALA A 324 -19.70 3.16 -21.57
N GLU A 325 -18.99 3.99 -20.84
CA GLU A 325 -17.56 3.80 -20.57
C GLU A 325 -17.31 2.54 -19.71
N VAL A 326 -18.10 2.32 -18.67
CA VAL A 326 -18.04 1.11 -17.83
C VAL A 326 -18.20 -0.15 -18.68
N ASP A 327 -19.16 -0.16 -19.60
CA ASP A 327 -19.37 -1.27 -20.54
C ASP A 327 -18.19 -1.47 -21.48
N ALA A 328 -17.60 -0.42 -21.98
CA ALA A 328 -16.44 -0.49 -22.86
C ALA A 328 -15.22 -1.03 -22.12
N VAL A 329 -14.88 -0.42 -20.98
CA VAL A 329 -13.71 -0.76 -20.17
C VAL A 329 -13.79 -2.19 -19.62
N SER A 330 -14.98 -2.65 -19.22
CA SER A 330 -15.19 -4.00 -18.69
C SER A 330 -14.88 -5.13 -19.69
N ARG A 331 -14.70 -4.80 -20.98
CA ARG A 331 -14.38 -5.75 -22.06
C ARG A 331 -12.95 -5.60 -22.57
N CYS A 332 -12.22 -4.60 -22.07
CA CYS A 332 -10.84 -4.36 -22.49
C CYS A 332 -9.89 -5.29 -21.76
N ASP A 333 -8.83 -5.68 -22.46
CA ASP A 333 -7.64 -6.24 -21.86
C ASP A 333 -6.64 -5.13 -21.58
N PHE A 334 -5.89 -5.25 -20.48
CA PHE A 334 -4.95 -4.25 -20.04
C PHE A 334 -3.57 -4.87 -19.77
N PRO A 335 -2.50 -4.09 -19.84
CA PRO A 335 -1.15 -4.58 -19.59
C PRO A 335 -0.88 -4.77 -18.08
N TRP A 336 -1.56 -5.71 -17.44
CA TRP A 336 -1.51 -5.95 -15.99
C TRP A 336 -0.09 -6.11 -15.45
N GLU A 337 0.77 -6.79 -16.23
CA GLU A 337 2.18 -7.05 -15.90
C GLU A 337 3.02 -5.76 -15.86
N ALA A 338 2.55 -4.69 -16.53
CA ALA A 338 3.24 -3.40 -16.51
C ALA A 338 3.40 -2.80 -15.12
N TRP A 339 2.52 -3.16 -14.17
CA TRP A 339 2.63 -2.73 -12.78
C TRP A 339 3.59 -3.60 -11.94
N GLN A 340 4.09 -4.71 -12.50
CA GLN A 340 5.13 -5.59 -11.94
C GLN A 340 4.79 -6.09 -10.52
N THR A 341 3.54 -6.47 -10.27
CA THR A 341 3.09 -6.94 -8.94
C THR A 341 3.65 -8.30 -8.58
N GLU A 342 3.86 -9.19 -9.57
CA GLU A 342 4.41 -10.52 -9.34
C GLU A 342 5.81 -10.43 -8.75
N GLY A 343 6.04 -11.12 -7.62
CA GLY A 343 7.32 -11.13 -6.91
C GLY A 343 7.72 -9.80 -6.23
N ALA A 344 6.88 -8.75 -6.30
CA ALA A 344 7.20 -7.44 -5.71
C ALA A 344 7.49 -7.50 -4.19
N PRO A 345 6.74 -8.24 -3.36
CA PRO A 345 7.08 -8.39 -1.95
C PRO A 345 8.45 -9.03 -1.71
N GLY A 346 8.82 -10.04 -2.50
CA GLY A 346 10.15 -10.69 -2.44
C GLY A 346 11.27 -9.72 -2.81
N ARG A 347 11.13 -8.97 -3.92
CA ARG A 347 12.10 -7.91 -4.30
C ARG A 347 12.26 -6.84 -3.22
N ALA A 348 11.16 -6.48 -2.54
CA ALA A 348 11.22 -5.55 -1.41
C ALA A 348 12.01 -6.14 -0.24
N ALA A 349 11.79 -7.41 0.10
CA ALA A 349 12.53 -8.12 1.14
C ALA A 349 14.04 -8.18 0.83
N GLU A 350 14.42 -8.43 -0.43
CA GLU A 350 15.82 -8.43 -0.86
C GLU A 350 16.52 -7.08 -0.65
N VAL A 351 15.81 -5.96 -0.89
CA VAL A 351 16.33 -4.61 -0.61
C VAL A 351 16.61 -4.46 0.87
N ILE A 352 15.67 -4.87 1.71
CA ILE A 352 15.77 -4.77 3.17
C ILE A 352 16.92 -5.62 3.68
N HIS A 353 17.04 -6.88 3.23
CA HIS A 353 18.13 -7.78 3.63
C HIS A 353 19.51 -7.22 3.28
N ARG A 354 19.70 -6.63 2.09
CA ARG A 354 20.97 -6.01 1.71
C ARG A 354 21.38 -4.89 2.65
N VAL A 355 20.44 -4.05 3.08
CA VAL A 355 20.71 -2.97 4.03
C VAL A 355 21.11 -3.53 5.39
N CYS A 356 20.37 -4.53 5.90
CA CYS A 356 20.69 -5.15 7.19
C CYS A 356 22.03 -5.88 7.19
N ALA A 357 22.39 -6.58 6.12
CA ALA A 357 23.64 -7.31 5.97
C ALA A 357 24.86 -6.38 5.90
N SER A 358 24.74 -5.23 5.24
CA SER A 358 25.82 -4.24 5.10
C SER A 358 26.25 -3.67 6.45
N ALA A 359 25.35 -3.62 7.44
CA ALA A 359 25.64 -3.18 8.80
C ALA A 359 26.45 -4.21 9.62
N GLY A 360 26.26 -5.50 9.34
CA GLY A 360 27.00 -6.58 10.03
C GLY A 360 28.47 -6.73 9.59
N GLY A 361 28.85 -6.14 8.44
CA GLY A 361 30.20 -6.24 7.88
C GLY A 361 31.24 -5.27 8.44
N LEU A 362 30.86 -4.36 9.33
CA LEU A 362 31.78 -3.37 9.93
C LEU A 362 32.37 -3.77 11.29
N THR A 363 32.26 -5.04 11.68
CA THR A 363 33.00 -5.55 12.84
C THR A 363 34.46 -5.88 12.43
N HIS A 364 35.38 -5.06 12.91
CA HIS A 364 36.87 -5.14 12.91
C HIS A 364 37.59 -4.21 11.92
N VAL A 365 37.58 -2.92 12.23
CA VAL A 365 38.78 -2.09 12.13
C VAL A 365 38.80 -1.21 13.38
N VAL A 366 39.49 -1.68 14.39
CA VAL A 366 40.06 -0.88 15.49
C VAL A 366 41.57 -1.00 15.36
#